data_90fbd32d4d60de3dba3e95f41d40ba98
#
_entry.id   90fbd32d4d60de3dba3e95f41d40ba98
#
_cell.length_a   1.000
_cell.length_b   1.000
_cell.length_c   1.000
_cell.angle_alpha   90.00
_cell.angle_beta   90.00
_cell.angle_gamma   90.00
#
_symmetry.space_group_name_H-M   'P 1'
#
loop_
_entity.id
_entity.type
_entity.pdbx_description
1 polymer ?
#
loop_
_entity_poly.entity_id
_entity_poly.type
_entity_poly.pdbx_seq_one_letter_code
_entity_poly.pdbx_strand_id
1 'polypeptide(L)'
;MVAIVDYGVGNLFSLECSLNAIGAQVTITADPEILKNADQIILPGVGAFEDAAKKLRSTGLDEVLKALAASGKPLLGICLGMQMLFEKSYEYGEHEGLGLIPGQVVPMAGVIPADYKIPHIGWNGLRFKKSSPLFANIADGDCVYFVHSYYATNCDENVIATAEYGPELTAAVAKNNVFGCQFHPEKSGKVGLAILKAFTELKEGTLC
;
A
#
# COMPACT_ATOMS: atom_id res chain seq x y z
N MET A 1 9.84 4.99 15.46
CA MET A 1 9.88 6.03 14.38
C MET A 1 9.45 5.40 13.07
N VAL A 2 8.54 6.04 12.35
CA VAL A 2 8.07 5.61 11.02
C VAL A 2 8.85 6.36 9.95
N ALA A 3 9.41 5.65 8.97
CA ALA A 3 10.05 6.26 7.82
C ALA A 3 9.12 6.20 6.59
N ILE A 4 8.89 7.34 5.97
CA ILE A 4 8.22 7.45 4.67
C ILE A 4 9.31 7.53 3.60
N VAL A 5 9.25 6.62 2.64
CA VAL A 5 10.23 6.55 1.54
C VAL A 5 10.01 7.71 0.59
N ASP A 6 11.03 8.58 0.45
CA ASP A 6 11.05 9.67 -0.53
C ASP A 6 11.86 9.26 -1.76
N TYR A 7 11.17 8.80 -2.78
CA TYR A 7 11.76 8.52 -4.09
C TYR A 7 11.23 9.47 -5.18
N GLY A 8 10.71 10.63 -4.75
CA GLY A 8 10.18 11.68 -5.63
C GLY A 8 8.76 11.39 -6.15
N VAL A 9 8.02 10.48 -5.49
CA VAL A 9 6.62 10.14 -5.83
C VAL A 9 5.82 9.93 -4.55
N GLY A 10 4.61 10.46 -4.49
CA GLY A 10 3.70 10.24 -3.37
C GLY A 10 3.15 11.53 -2.77
N ASN A 11 2.07 11.41 -2.01
CA ASN A 11 1.49 12.50 -1.23
C ASN A 11 2.12 12.53 0.17
N LEU A 12 3.44 12.83 0.21
CA LEU A 12 4.25 12.76 1.43
C LEU A 12 3.70 13.65 2.54
N PHE A 13 3.31 14.89 2.21
CA PHE A 13 2.81 15.85 3.18
C PHE A 13 1.52 15.37 3.89
N SER A 14 0.53 14.89 3.15
CA SER A 14 -0.73 14.42 3.75
C SER A 14 -0.51 13.19 4.64
N LEU A 15 0.41 12.31 4.22
CA LEU A 15 0.76 11.13 5.00
C LEU A 15 1.49 11.49 6.29
N GLU A 16 2.46 12.40 6.21
CA GLU A 16 3.17 12.94 7.38
C GLU A 16 2.21 13.61 8.36
N CYS A 17 1.30 14.47 7.88
CA CYS A 17 0.27 15.12 8.71
C CYS A 17 -0.61 14.08 9.41
N SER A 18 -1.03 13.01 8.70
CA SER A 18 -1.87 11.97 9.28
C SER A 18 -1.15 11.15 10.36
N LEU A 19 0.13 10.83 10.14
CA LEU A 19 0.95 10.13 11.13
C LEU A 19 1.25 11.01 12.35
N ASN A 20 1.55 12.28 12.15
CA ASN A 20 1.73 13.24 13.24
C ASN A 20 0.45 13.41 14.08
N ALA A 21 -0.73 13.41 13.43
CA ALA A 21 -2.02 13.52 14.12
C ALA A 21 -2.32 12.34 15.06
N ILE A 22 -1.74 11.17 14.81
CA ILE A 22 -1.85 10.00 15.72
C ILE A 22 -0.68 9.90 16.71
N GLY A 23 0.22 10.90 16.74
CA GLY A 23 1.35 10.98 17.67
C GLY A 23 2.56 10.14 17.27
N ALA A 24 2.65 9.67 16.03
CA ALA A 24 3.81 8.92 15.55
C ALA A 24 5.00 9.86 15.30
N GLN A 25 6.21 9.40 15.64
CA GLN A 25 7.44 10.04 15.16
C GLN A 25 7.66 9.67 13.71
N VAL A 26 7.76 10.66 12.81
CA VAL A 26 7.84 10.47 11.37
C VAL A 26 9.12 11.08 10.81
N THR A 27 9.71 10.44 9.83
CA THR A 27 10.75 11.01 8.99
C THR A 27 10.48 10.70 7.52
N ILE A 28 10.69 11.66 6.64
CA ILE A 28 10.64 11.49 5.19
C ILE A 28 12.08 11.40 4.70
N THR A 29 12.44 10.31 4.04
CA THR A 29 13.85 10.09 3.69
C THR A 29 14.03 9.17 2.48
N ALA A 30 15.13 9.42 1.75
CA ALA A 30 15.69 8.52 0.75
C ALA A 30 16.98 7.83 1.27
N ASP A 31 17.42 8.14 2.49
CA ASP A 31 18.65 7.61 3.07
C ASP A 31 18.46 6.16 3.57
N PRO A 32 19.19 5.18 2.99
CA PRO A 32 19.09 3.77 3.40
C PRO A 32 19.40 3.53 4.88
N GLU A 33 20.30 4.28 5.50
CA GLU A 33 20.65 4.09 6.90
C GLU A 33 19.53 4.60 7.82
N ILE A 34 18.84 5.67 7.45
CA ILE A 34 17.66 6.13 8.19
C ILE A 34 16.51 5.12 8.05
N LEU A 35 16.28 4.59 6.83
CA LEU A 35 15.27 3.53 6.59
C LEU A 35 15.58 2.27 7.41
N LYS A 36 16.82 1.87 7.49
CA LYS A 36 17.27 0.70 8.27
C LYS A 36 17.05 0.89 9.77
N ASN A 37 17.19 2.09 10.29
CA ASN A 37 17.01 2.40 11.71
C ASN A 37 15.57 2.73 12.10
N ALA A 38 14.65 2.85 11.15
CA ALA A 38 13.23 3.04 11.41
C ALA A 38 12.59 1.76 11.97
N ASP A 39 11.52 1.89 12.76
CA ASP A 39 10.75 0.75 13.26
C ASP A 39 9.78 0.21 12.21
N GLN A 40 9.20 1.09 11.40
CA GLN A 40 8.29 0.77 10.31
C GLN A 40 8.60 1.63 9.08
N ILE A 41 8.27 1.10 7.90
CA ILE A 41 8.50 1.77 6.61
C ILE A 41 7.17 1.90 5.87
N ILE A 42 6.90 3.08 5.31
CA ILE A 42 5.78 3.30 4.40
C ILE A 42 6.33 3.66 3.02
N LEU A 43 5.91 2.90 2.02
CA LEU A 43 6.14 3.17 0.60
C LEU A 43 4.89 3.82 0.02
N PRO A 44 4.83 5.14 -0.10
CA PRO A 44 3.73 5.83 -0.76
C PRO A 44 3.88 5.72 -2.27
N GLY A 45 2.82 6.06 -3.01
CA GLY A 45 2.94 6.18 -4.46
C GLY A 45 1.69 6.75 -5.10
N VAL A 46 1.90 7.60 -6.11
CA VAL A 46 0.87 8.14 -7.00
C VAL A 46 1.45 8.24 -8.42
N GLY A 47 0.57 8.27 -9.46
CA GLY A 47 0.99 8.37 -10.85
C GLY A 47 1.18 7.01 -11.52
N ALA A 48 2.04 6.94 -12.54
CA ALA A 48 2.23 5.75 -13.36
C ALA A 48 3.24 4.76 -12.75
N PHE A 49 2.94 3.47 -12.87
CA PHE A 49 3.75 2.38 -12.31
C PHE A 49 5.18 2.39 -12.86
N GLU A 50 5.36 2.51 -14.17
CA GLU A 50 6.68 2.47 -14.81
C GLU A 50 7.60 3.59 -14.30
N ASP A 51 7.07 4.82 -14.20
CA ASP A 51 7.84 5.97 -13.73
C ASP A 51 8.26 5.82 -12.27
N ALA A 52 7.36 5.33 -11.42
CA ALA A 52 7.65 5.05 -10.02
C ALA A 52 8.70 3.94 -9.87
N ALA A 53 8.58 2.84 -10.64
CA ALA A 53 9.55 1.75 -10.64
C ALA A 53 10.94 2.20 -11.11
N LYS A 54 11.00 3.00 -12.17
CA LYS A 54 12.27 3.58 -12.66
C LYS A 54 12.94 4.47 -11.61
N LYS A 55 12.17 5.35 -10.95
CA LYS A 55 12.69 6.22 -9.89
C LYS A 55 13.21 5.43 -8.71
N LEU A 56 12.46 4.43 -8.24
CA LEU A 56 12.85 3.60 -7.12
C LEU A 56 14.15 2.84 -7.41
N ARG A 57 14.29 2.26 -8.63
CA ARG A 57 15.49 1.56 -9.07
C ARG A 57 16.68 2.49 -9.28
N SER A 58 16.46 3.68 -9.84
CA SER A 58 17.55 4.64 -10.11
C SER A 58 18.24 5.13 -8.85
N THR A 59 17.57 5.05 -7.70
CA THR A 59 18.13 5.40 -6.38
C THR A 59 18.64 4.18 -5.61
N GLY A 60 18.41 2.95 -6.11
CA GLY A 60 18.74 1.69 -5.42
C GLY A 60 17.84 1.39 -4.23
N LEU A 61 16.77 2.17 -4.02
CA LEU A 61 15.83 1.97 -2.91
C LEU A 61 15.01 0.69 -3.04
N ASP A 62 14.84 0.17 -4.25
CA ASP A 62 14.17 -1.12 -4.49
C ASP A 62 14.90 -2.27 -3.78
N GLU A 63 16.22 -2.35 -3.89
CA GLU A 63 17.02 -3.38 -3.21
C GLU A 63 17.05 -3.15 -1.68
N VAL A 64 17.09 -1.89 -1.24
CA VAL A 64 17.01 -1.54 0.18
C VAL A 64 15.69 -2.03 0.77
N LEU A 65 14.55 -1.76 0.10
CA LEU A 65 13.23 -2.17 0.57
C LEU A 65 13.07 -3.69 0.59
N LYS A 66 13.59 -4.40 -0.41
CA LYS A 66 13.62 -5.88 -0.43
C LYS A 66 14.40 -6.44 0.75
N ALA A 67 15.58 -5.88 1.03
CA ALA A 67 16.41 -6.31 2.15
C ALA A 67 15.74 -6.05 3.50
N LEU A 68 15.10 -4.89 3.67
CA LEU A 68 14.39 -4.53 4.90
C LEU A 68 13.13 -5.39 5.10
N ALA A 69 12.38 -5.69 4.04
CA ALA A 69 11.27 -6.63 4.11
C ALA A 69 11.74 -8.03 4.50
N ALA A 70 12.84 -8.51 3.93
CA ALA A 70 13.43 -9.81 4.24
C ALA A 70 13.95 -9.90 5.69
N SER A 71 14.35 -8.78 6.31
CA SER A 71 14.74 -8.74 7.72
C SER A 71 13.57 -8.82 8.70
N GLY A 72 12.31 -8.75 8.22
CA GLY A 72 11.12 -8.77 9.07
C GLY A 72 10.61 -7.39 9.46
N LYS A 73 11.16 -6.32 8.91
CA LYS A 73 10.73 -4.95 9.18
C LYS A 73 9.35 -4.66 8.56
N PRO A 74 8.36 -4.17 9.35
CA PRO A 74 7.05 -3.86 8.82
C PRO A 74 7.11 -2.84 7.68
N LEU A 75 6.55 -3.20 6.52
CA LEU A 75 6.49 -2.40 5.30
C LEU A 75 5.04 -2.25 4.85
N LEU A 76 4.56 -1.01 4.69
CA LEU A 76 3.24 -0.70 4.17
C LEU A 76 3.33 0.02 2.82
N GLY A 77 2.83 -0.59 1.76
CA GLY A 77 2.61 0.07 0.47
C GLY A 77 1.23 0.75 0.42
N ILE A 78 1.18 2.02 -0.03
CA ILE A 78 -0.08 2.78 -0.17
C ILE A 78 -0.34 3.10 -1.63
N CYS A 79 -1.50 2.72 -2.15
CA CYS A 79 -1.99 2.94 -3.51
C CYS A 79 -0.97 2.40 -4.55
N LEU A 80 -0.31 3.23 -5.32
CA LEU A 80 0.75 2.80 -6.23
C LEU A 80 1.90 2.10 -5.46
N GLY A 81 2.21 2.53 -4.23
CA GLY A 81 3.15 1.84 -3.36
C GLY A 81 2.75 0.39 -3.05
N MET A 82 1.46 0.11 -2.85
CA MET A 82 0.96 -1.27 -2.76
C MET A 82 1.17 -2.02 -4.07
N GLN A 83 0.84 -1.40 -5.20
CA GLN A 83 1.00 -2.02 -6.52
C GLN A 83 2.47 -2.39 -6.80
N MET A 84 3.40 -1.57 -6.36
CA MET A 84 4.84 -1.82 -6.45
C MET A 84 5.31 -3.05 -5.67
N LEU A 85 4.55 -3.53 -4.66
CA LEU A 85 4.92 -4.73 -3.89
C LEU A 85 4.78 -6.02 -4.70
N PHE A 86 3.96 -6.04 -5.75
CA PHE A 86 3.70 -7.21 -6.58
C PHE A 86 4.86 -7.52 -7.53
N GLU A 87 4.78 -8.68 -8.21
CA GLU A 87 5.80 -9.13 -9.16
C GLU A 87 5.82 -8.25 -10.39
N LYS A 88 4.63 -7.85 -10.91
CA LYS A 88 4.53 -7.04 -12.13
C LYS A 88 3.23 -6.24 -12.25
N SER A 89 3.27 -5.27 -13.14
CA SER A 89 2.11 -4.47 -13.55
C SER A 89 2.00 -4.45 -15.07
N TYR A 90 0.74 -4.42 -15.54
CA TYR A 90 0.39 -4.27 -16.97
C TYR A 90 -0.11 -2.85 -17.29
N GLU A 91 0.27 -1.85 -16.50
CA GLU A 91 -0.04 -0.45 -16.77
C GLU A 91 0.79 0.06 -17.94
N TYR A 92 0.16 0.27 -19.10
CA TYR A 92 0.81 0.72 -20.35
C TYR A 92 1.98 -0.15 -20.84
N GLY A 93 2.00 -1.42 -20.48
CA GLY A 93 3.04 -2.39 -20.80
C GLY A 93 3.30 -3.34 -19.64
N GLU A 94 4.24 -4.26 -19.79
CA GLU A 94 4.67 -5.13 -18.70
C GLU A 94 5.88 -4.51 -17.97
N HIS A 95 5.73 -4.27 -16.67
CA HIS A 95 6.75 -3.66 -15.83
C HIS A 95 6.92 -4.48 -14.55
N GLU A 96 8.16 -4.75 -14.18
CA GLU A 96 8.49 -5.48 -12.95
C GLU A 96 8.28 -4.59 -11.71
N GLY A 97 7.70 -5.18 -10.65
CA GLY A 97 7.62 -4.60 -9.31
C GLY A 97 8.73 -5.06 -8.38
N LEU A 98 8.47 -5.03 -7.07
CA LEU A 98 9.42 -5.46 -6.05
C LEU A 98 9.38 -6.99 -5.82
N GLY A 99 8.30 -7.68 -6.21
CA GLY A 99 8.15 -9.11 -6.03
C GLY A 99 8.04 -9.57 -4.57
N LEU A 100 7.63 -8.70 -3.66
CA LEU A 100 7.47 -9.02 -2.24
C LEU A 100 6.18 -9.81 -1.98
N ILE A 101 5.15 -9.55 -2.77
CA ILE A 101 3.87 -10.25 -2.74
C ILE A 101 3.63 -10.89 -4.12
N PRO A 102 3.30 -12.19 -4.19
CA PRO A 102 2.93 -12.83 -5.45
C PRO A 102 1.70 -12.19 -6.08
N GLY A 103 1.65 -12.17 -7.40
CA GLY A 103 0.53 -11.62 -8.16
C GLY A 103 0.93 -10.49 -9.08
N GLN A 104 -0.07 -9.85 -9.66
CA GLN A 104 0.12 -8.84 -10.69
C GLN A 104 -0.93 -7.74 -10.61
N VAL A 105 -0.62 -6.60 -11.20
CA VAL A 105 -1.50 -5.44 -11.30
C VAL A 105 -2.03 -5.33 -12.74
N VAL A 106 -3.35 -5.28 -12.88
CA VAL A 106 -4.04 -5.27 -14.16
C VAL A 106 -5.06 -4.14 -14.25
N PRO A 107 -5.44 -3.70 -15.48
CA PRO A 107 -6.47 -2.67 -15.64
C PRO A 107 -7.83 -3.15 -15.13
N MET A 108 -8.63 -2.26 -14.57
CA MET A 108 -10.03 -2.51 -14.19
C MET A 108 -10.94 -2.61 -15.43
N ALA A 109 -10.52 -2.01 -16.54
CA ALA A 109 -11.26 -2.06 -17.81
C ALA A 109 -11.48 -3.51 -18.26
N GLY A 110 -12.73 -3.84 -18.59
CA GLY A 110 -13.12 -5.21 -19.00
C GLY A 110 -13.42 -6.14 -17.81
N VAL A 111 -13.19 -5.73 -16.58
CA VAL A 111 -13.50 -6.48 -15.35
C VAL A 111 -14.72 -5.88 -14.65
N ILE A 112 -14.77 -4.56 -14.53
CA ILE A 112 -15.92 -3.83 -13.99
C ILE A 112 -17.00 -3.63 -15.07
N PRO A 113 -18.29 -3.40 -14.68
CA PRO A 113 -19.35 -3.09 -15.63
C PRO A 113 -19.01 -1.88 -16.49
N ALA A 114 -19.44 -1.90 -17.77
CA ALA A 114 -19.07 -0.88 -18.76
C ALA A 114 -19.61 0.53 -18.45
N ASP A 115 -20.62 0.64 -17.62
CA ASP A 115 -21.21 1.89 -17.14
C ASP A 115 -20.52 2.46 -15.89
N TYR A 116 -19.59 1.71 -15.30
CA TYR A 116 -18.79 2.19 -14.18
C TYR A 116 -17.63 3.07 -14.66
N LYS A 117 -17.33 4.11 -13.90
CA LYS A 117 -16.26 5.06 -14.24
C LYS A 117 -14.88 4.51 -13.91
N ILE A 118 -13.91 4.78 -14.77
CA ILE A 118 -12.49 4.59 -14.52
C ILE A 118 -11.83 5.98 -14.60
N PRO A 119 -11.07 6.40 -13.58
CA PRO A 119 -10.73 5.64 -12.36
C PRO A 119 -11.90 5.45 -11.40
N HIS A 120 -11.85 4.38 -10.57
CA HIS A 120 -12.65 4.25 -9.37
C HIS A 120 -12.24 5.36 -8.41
N ILE A 121 -13.14 6.31 -8.17
CA ILE A 121 -12.94 7.43 -7.22
C ILE A 121 -14.11 7.44 -6.27
N GLY A 122 -13.84 7.27 -4.98
CA GLY A 122 -14.92 7.32 -3.99
C GLY A 122 -14.60 6.60 -2.70
N TRP A 123 -15.64 6.53 -1.86
CA TRP A 123 -15.62 5.88 -0.57
C TRP A 123 -16.36 4.55 -0.66
N ASN A 124 -15.66 3.45 -0.39
CA ASN A 124 -16.23 2.11 -0.41
C ASN A 124 -15.90 1.38 0.89
N GLY A 125 -16.84 0.57 1.36
CA GLY A 125 -16.66 -0.27 2.54
C GLY A 125 -15.68 -1.41 2.29
N LEU A 126 -14.81 -1.65 3.25
CA LEU A 126 -13.91 -2.81 3.24
C LEU A 126 -14.69 -4.08 3.62
N ARG A 127 -14.45 -5.16 2.90
CA ARG A 127 -14.93 -6.50 3.24
C ARG A 127 -13.73 -7.35 3.66
N PHE A 128 -13.66 -7.68 4.93
CA PHE A 128 -12.55 -8.46 5.47
C PHE A 128 -12.59 -9.90 4.96
N LYS A 129 -11.48 -10.39 4.46
CA LYS A 129 -11.29 -11.76 4.02
C LYS A 129 -10.50 -12.59 5.03
N LYS A 130 -9.60 -11.91 5.76
CA LYS A 130 -8.78 -12.51 6.81
C LYS A 130 -8.61 -11.52 7.96
N SER A 131 -8.36 -12.06 9.15
CA SER A 131 -7.89 -11.24 10.27
C SER A 131 -6.51 -10.67 9.93
N SER A 132 -6.32 -9.39 10.23
CA SER A 132 -5.04 -8.72 10.05
C SER A 132 -4.82 -7.70 11.16
N PRO A 133 -3.60 -7.58 11.69
CA PRO A 133 -3.28 -6.57 12.69
C PRO A 133 -3.48 -5.15 12.17
N LEU A 134 -3.41 -4.94 10.85
CA LEU A 134 -3.67 -3.66 10.20
C LEU A 134 -5.11 -3.15 10.46
N PHE A 135 -6.06 -4.06 10.71
CA PHE A 135 -7.48 -3.78 10.90
C PHE A 135 -7.93 -3.89 12.37
N ALA A 136 -6.99 -3.92 13.32
CA ALA A 136 -7.30 -4.12 14.73
C ALA A 136 -8.28 -3.08 15.31
N ASN A 137 -8.31 -1.87 14.76
CA ASN A 137 -9.07 -0.73 15.28
C ASN A 137 -10.20 -0.27 14.33
N ILE A 138 -10.60 -1.08 13.37
CA ILE A 138 -11.70 -0.80 12.44
C ILE A 138 -12.63 -2.01 12.31
N ALA A 139 -13.83 -1.78 11.75
CA ALA A 139 -14.83 -2.81 11.55
C ALA A 139 -15.00 -3.17 10.06
N ASP A 140 -15.50 -4.39 9.81
CA ASP A 140 -15.95 -4.79 8.48
C ASP A 140 -17.07 -3.85 8.00
N GLY A 141 -16.96 -3.37 6.77
CA GLY A 141 -17.85 -2.37 6.19
C GLY A 141 -17.42 -0.91 6.39
N ASP A 142 -16.40 -0.63 7.20
CA ASP A 142 -15.87 0.72 7.34
C ASP A 142 -15.37 1.25 5.99
N CYS A 143 -15.73 2.51 5.66
CA CYS A 143 -15.44 3.12 4.38
C CYS A 143 -14.06 3.78 4.34
N VAL A 144 -13.36 3.57 3.22
CA VAL A 144 -12.06 4.17 2.91
C VAL A 144 -12.06 4.79 1.51
N TYR A 145 -11.15 5.71 1.24
CA TYR A 145 -11.09 6.46 -0.01
C TYR A 145 -10.19 5.82 -1.06
N PHE A 146 -10.78 5.53 -2.22
CA PHE A 146 -10.12 4.98 -3.39
C PHE A 146 -9.95 6.02 -4.50
N VAL A 147 -8.84 5.91 -5.24
CA VAL A 147 -8.61 6.59 -6.52
C VAL A 147 -7.62 5.77 -7.34
N HIS A 148 -8.11 4.85 -8.18
CA HIS A 148 -7.25 3.98 -8.99
C HIS A 148 -7.94 3.47 -10.25
N SER A 149 -7.15 3.10 -11.27
CA SER A 149 -7.59 2.51 -12.55
C SER A 149 -7.11 1.07 -12.73
N TYR A 150 -6.17 0.64 -11.89
CA TYR A 150 -5.57 -0.69 -11.89
C TYR A 150 -5.75 -1.32 -10.51
N TYR A 151 -5.77 -2.64 -10.44
CA TYR A 151 -5.94 -3.37 -9.20
C TYR A 151 -5.11 -4.66 -9.20
N ALA A 152 -4.82 -5.18 -8.01
CA ALA A 152 -4.06 -6.42 -7.84
C ALA A 152 -4.93 -7.66 -8.04
N THR A 153 -4.37 -8.67 -8.70
CA THR A 153 -4.99 -9.98 -8.95
C THR A 153 -3.95 -11.10 -8.86
N ASN A 154 -4.41 -12.36 -8.89
CA ASN A 154 -3.57 -13.55 -8.69
C ASN A 154 -2.81 -13.53 -7.36
N CYS A 155 -3.43 -12.96 -6.32
CA CYS A 155 -2.87 -12.80 -4.98
C CYS A 155 -3.83 -13.26 -3.86
N ASP A 156 -4.79 -14.13 -4.15
CA ASP A 156 -5.91 -14.51 -3.27
C ASP A 156 -5.46 -14.94 -1.87
N GLU A 157 -4.33 -15.67 -1.79
CA GLU A 157 -3.77 -16.10 -0.51
C GLU A 157 -3.27 -14.96 0.37
N ASN A 158 -3.01 -13.79 -0.22
CA ASN A 158 -2.50 -12.61 0.47
C ASN A 158 -3.55 -11.50 0.64
N VAL A 159 -4.77 -11.68 0.09
CA VAL A 159 -5.85 -10.71 0.22
C VAL A 159 -6.40 -10.74 1.64
N ILE A 160 -6.34 -9.60 2.34
CA ILE A 160 -6.91 -9.41 3.68
C ILE A 160 -8.23 -8.63 3.63
N ALA A 161 -8.45 -7.80 2.60
CA ALA A 161 -9.74 -7.14 2.37
C ALA A 161 -9.97 -6.89 0.88
N THR A 162 -11.25 -6.86 0.51
CA THR A 162 -11.74 -6.43 -0.80
C THR A 162 -12.67 -5.22 -0.63
N ALA A 163 -12.98 -4.56 -1.75
CA ALA A 163 -14.03 -3.56 -1.84
C ALA A 163 -14.85 -3.81 -3.10
N GLU A 164 -16.17 -3.60 -3.01
CA GLU A 164 -17.07 -3.78 -4.14
C GLU A 164 -17.04 -2.56 -5.06
N TYR A 165 -16.73 -2.80 -6.32
CA TYR A 165 -16.87 -1.83 -7.40
C TYR A 165 -17.25 -2.56 -8.71
N GLY A 166 -18.51 -2.97 -8.79
CA GLY A 166 -19.00 -4.01 -9.69
C GLY A 166 -18.66 -5.37 -9.09
N PRO A 167 -17.56 -6.02 -9.46
CA PRO A 167 -17.03 -7.16 -8.72
C PRO A 167 -16.34 -6.72 -7.42
N GLU A 168 -15.98 -7.69 -6.59
CA GLU A 168 -15.05 -7.45 -5.48
C GLU A 168 -13.62 -7.30 -6.04
N LEU A 169 -13.00 -6.17 -5.74
CA LEU A 169 -11.62 -5.88 -6.11
C LEU A 169 -10.71 -5.94 -4.88
N THR A 170 -9.46 -6.34 -5.06
CA THR A 170 -8.46 -6.35 -4.00
C THR A 170 -8.26 -4.95 -3.42
N ALA A 171 -8.56 -4.77 -2.15
CA ALA A 171 -8.43 -3.49 -1.44
C ALA A 171 -7.21 -3.46 -0.52
N ALA A 172 -6.86 -4.59 0.10
CA ALA A 172 -5.67 -4.70 0.94
C ALA A 172 -5.10 -6.11 0.92
N VAL A 173 -3.80 -6.18 1.07
CA VAL A 173 -3.02 -7.42 1.06
C VAL A 173 -2.03 -7.46 2.22
N ALA A 174 -1.66 -8.68 2.63
CA ALA A 174 -0.60 -8.89 3.60
C ALA A 174 0.13 -10.22 3.33
N LYS A 175 1.45 -10.20 3.50
CA LYS A 175 2.32 -11.37 3.48
C LYS A 175 3.45 -11.16 4.48
N ASN A 176 3.46 -11.95 5.55
CA ASN A 176 4.40 -11.79 6.66
C ASN A 176 4.35 -10.36 7.24
N ASN A 177 5.44 -9.62 7.14
CA ASN A 177 5.61 -8.24 7.60
C ASN A 177 5.33 -7.18 6.52
N VAL A 178 4.90 -7.60 5.32
CA VAL A 178 4.63 -6.70 4.18
C VAL A 178 3.12 -6.55 4.02
N PHE A 179 2.65 -5.31 4.07
CA PHE A 179 1.26 -4.91 3.97
C PHE A 179 1.06 -3.98 2.78
N GLY A 180 -0.12 -4.00 2.20
CA GLY A 180 -0.50 -3.05 1.16
C GLY A 180 -1.96 -2.65 1.25
N CYS A 181 -2.27 -1.39 0.98
CA CYS A 181 -3.64 -0.91 0.80
C CYS A 181 -3.76 -0.12 -0.51
N GLN A 182 -4.78 -0.46 -1.32
CA GLN A 182 -5.08 0.22 -2.58
C GLN A 182 -5.71 1.59 -2.34
N PHE A 183 -6.40 1.74 -1.23
CA PHE A 183 -6.97 3.00 -0.78
C PHE A 183 -5.90 3.90 -0.14
N HIS A 184 -6.27 5.16 0.09
CA HIS A 184 -5.45 6.16 0.74
C HIS A 184 -5.86 6.32 2.21
N PRO A 185 -5.18 5.70 3.17
CA PRO A 185 -5.53 5.87 4.59
C PRO A 185 -5.41 7.33 5.04
N GLU A 186 -4.44 8.09 4.51
CA GLU A 186 -4.27 9.52 4.80
C GLU A 186 -5.42 10.41 4.28
N LYS A 187 -6.32 9.85 3.44
CA LYS A 187 -7.53 10.50 2.95
C LYS A 187 -8.82 9.85 3.47
N SER A 188 -8.70 8.83 4.33
CA SER A 188 -9.83 8.01 4.78
C SER A 188 -10.34 8.40 6.18
N GLY A 189 -10.10 9.64 6.61
CA GLY A 189 -10.63 10.19 7.86
C GLY A 189 -10.25 9.35 9.08
N LYS A 190 -11.19 9.15 10.01
CA LYS A 190 -10.94 8.41 11.25
C LYS A 190 -10.56 6.95 11.01
N VAL A 191 -11.18 6.30 10.03
CA VAL A 191 -10.88 4.90 9.67
C VAL A 191 -9.44 4.78 9.19
N GLY A 192 -9.02 5.68 8.30
CA GLY A 192 -7.65 5.71 7.80
C GLY A 192 -6.62 5.99 8.90
N LEU A 193 -6.91 6.92 9.82
CA LEU A 193 -6.05 7.18 10.98
C LEU A 193 -5.94 5.95 11.89
N ALA A 194 -7.02 5.21 12.10
CA ALA A 194 -7.01 3.97 12.88
C ALA A 194 -6.14 2.88 12.23
N ILE A 195 -6.19 2.75 10.90
CA ILE A 195 -5.33 1.83 10.13
C ILE A 195 -3.85 2.24 10.25
N LEU A 196 -3.53 3.52 10.04
CA LEU A 196 -2.16 4.03 10.20
C LEU A 196 -1.66 3.81 11.62
N LYS A 197 -2.50 4.05 12.64
CA LYS A 197 -2.15 3.79 14.04
C LYS A 197 -1.83 2.32 14.27
N ALA A 198 -2.68 1.41 13.82
CA ALA A 198 -2.45 -0.03 13.94
C ALA A 198 -1.11 -0.44 13.28
N PHE A 199 -0.80 0.12 12.09
CA PHE A 199 0.49 -0.11 11.43
C PHE A 199 1.68 0.38 12.28
N THR A 200 1.59 1.57 12.90
CA THR A 200 2.70 2.12 13.72
C THR A 200 2.95 1.35 15.01
N GLU A 201 2.02 0.50 15.42
CA GLU A 201 2.14 -0.37 16.60
C GLU A 201 2.77 -1.74 16.28
N LEU A 202 2.97 -2.07 14.99
CA LEU A 202 3.62 -3.30 14.57
C LEU A 202 5.13 -3.26 14.89
N LYS A 203 5.67 -4.42 15.20
CA LYS A 203 7.10 -4.58 15.50
C LYS A 203 7.76 -5.50 14.47
N GLU A 204 9.09 -5.42 14.40
CA GLU A 204 9.88 -6.35 13.59
C GLU A 204 9.52 -7.80 13.98
N GLY A 205 9.34 -8.65 12.97
CA GLY A 205 8.87 -10.03 13.16
C GLY A 205 7.35 -10.19 13.30
N THR A 206 6.54 -9.12 13.16
CA THR A 206 5.07 -9.25 13.06
C THR A 206 4.72 -10.03 11.79
N LEU A 207 4.04 -11.15 11.96
CA LEU A 207 3.60 -12.02 10.87
C LEU A 207 2.09 -11.85 10.61
N CYS A 208 1.69 -12.02 9.36
CA CYS A 208 0.29 -12.05 8.90
C CYS A 208 -0.10 -13.40 8.35
#